data_11b05dd1bdd3fb13ccfb4c6a6f8bfca0
#
_entry.id   11b05dd1bdd3fb13ccfb4c6a6f8bfca0
#
_cell.length_a   1.000
_cell.length_b   1.000
_cell.length_c   1.000
_cell.angle_alpha   90.00
_cell.angle_beta   90.00
_cell.angle_gamma   90.00
#
_symmetry.space_group_name_H-M   'P 1'
#
loop_
_entity.id
_entity.type
_entity.pdbx_description
1 polymer ?
#
loop_
_entity_poly.entity_id
_entity_poly.type
_entity_poly.pdbx_seq_one_letter_code
_entity_poly.pdbx_strand_id
1 'polypeptide(L)'
;DDFEIPMQIARQGQRVLLDGRSLVFDELQNDMSGERKRKLRTLGGNFQSFARHPWLFSPRGNPIWLQFLSHKVFRLAVPYAMVCALISSLLSSTGWVQCLAAAQVAFYTAAWMGMRSPTWRKSRLIAFATVFVELNWTAMQAGLQFASGRLDLQWEKT
;
A
#
# COMPACT_ATOMS: atom_id res chain seq x y z
N ASP A 1 -10.23 -7.27 13.88
CA ASP A 1 -9.48 -6.70 12.75
C ASP A 1 -9.32 -5.20 12.95
N ASP A 2 -8.07 -4.72 12.91
CA ASP A 2 -7.69 -3.33 13.23
C ASP A 2 -8.32 -2.28 12.32
N PHE A 3 -8.85 -2.68 11.17
CA PHE A 3 -9.54 -1.80 10.24
C PHE A 3 -11.07 -1.93 10.35
N GLU A 4 -11.59 -3.15 10.40
CA GLU A 4 -13.02 -3.41 10.30
C GLU A 4 -13.78 -2.91 11.54
N ILE A 5 -13.25 -3.19 12.75
CA ILE A 5 -13.88 -2.79 14.02
C ILE A 5 -14.05 -1.27 14.11
N PRO A 6 -13.00 -0.44 13.92
CA PRO A 6 -13.16 1.00 13.93
C PRO A 6 -14.15 1.54 12.88
N MET A 7 -14.20 0.92 11.69
CA MET A 7 -15.13 1.33 10.65
C MET A 7 -16.58 1.01 11.00
N GLN A 8 -16.85 -0.13 11.64
CA GLN A 8 -18.19 -0.48 12.14
C GLN A 8 -18.64 0.47 13.25
N ILE A 9 -17.75 0.85 14.17
CA ILE A 9 -18.01 1.83 15.22
C ILE A 9 -18.34 3.20 14.62
N ALA A 10 -17.54 3.66 13.65
CA ALA A 10 -17.76 4.91 12.95
C ALA A 10 -19.12 4.93 12.21
N ARG A 11 -19.50 3.81 11.58
CA ARG A 11 -20.78 3.65 10.90
C ARG A 11 -21.98 3.84 11.85
N GLN A 12 -21.84 3.47 13.12
CA GLN A 12 -22.86 3.67 14.15
C GLN A 12 -22.90 5.11 14.70
N GLY A 13 -22.12 6.03 14.13
CA GLY A 13 -22.01 7.42 14.58
C GLY A 13 -21.15 7.61 15.83
N GLN A 14 -20.45 6.56 16.27
CA GLN A 14 -19.55 6.60 17.41
C GLN A 14 -18.14 7.03 17.00
N ARG A 15 -17.35 7.54 17.94
CA ARG A 15 -15.96 7.93 17.71
C ARG A 15 -14.99 6.88 18.24
N VAL A 16 -13.96 6.61 17.47
CA VAL A 16 -12.80 5.84 17.90
C VAL A 16 -11.71 6.84 18.30
N LEU A 17 -11.26 6.77 19.54
CA LEU A 17 -10.23 7.65 20.09
C LEU A 17 -8.98 6.86 20.40
N LEU A 18 -7.82 7.46 20.12
CA LEU A 18 -6.53 6.95 20.57
C LEU A 18 -6.29 7.43 22.02
N ASP A 19 -6.13 6.50 22.96
CA ASP A 19 -5.69 6.85 24.32
C ASP A 19 -4.14 6.88 24.35
N GLY A 20 -3.57 8.08 24.39
CA GLY A 20 -2.12 8.28 24.43
C GLY A 20 -1.43 7.76 25.72
N ARG A 21 -2.20 7.29 26.70
CA ARG A 21 -1.69 6.65 27.93
C ARG A 21 -1.59 5.14 27.82
N SER A 22 -2.23 4.56 26.80
CA SER A 22 -2.15 3.12 26.52
C SER A 22 -0.83 2.79 25.87
N LEU A 23 -0.05 1.93 26.51
CA LEU A 23 1.23 1.43 26.00
C LEU A 23 1.03 0.00 25.51
N VAL A 24 1.41 -0.25 24.28
CA VAL A 24 1.43 -1.59 23.69
C VAL A 24 2.89 -1.94 23.43
N PHE A 25 3.34 -3.07 23.98
CA PHE A 25 4.67 -3.61 23.72
C PHE A 25 4.53 -4.69 22.65
N ASP A 26 5.26 -4.53 21.56
CA ASP A 26 5.32 -5.49 20.46
C ASP A 26 6.79 -5.84 20.19
N GLU A 27 7.08 -7.11 19.89
CA GLU A 27 8.43 -7.53 19.53
C GLU A 27 8.75 -7.05 18.12
N LEU A 28 9.85 -6.28 18.02
CA LEU A 28 10.40 -5.88 16.73
C LEU A 28 10.93 -7.12 16.01
N GLN A 29 10.22 -7.54 14.96
CA GLN A 29 10.78 -8.54 14.06
C GLN A 29 11.93 -7.91 13.27
N ASN A 30 13.14 -8.31 13.56
CA ASN A 30 14.36 -7.87 12.88
C ASN A 30 14.55 -8.53 11.50
N ASP A 31 13.63 -9.42 11.09
CA ASP A 31 13.70 -10.12 9.82
C ASP A 31 12.89 -9.40 8.73
N MET A 32 13.60 -8.98 7.67
CA MET A 32 13.02 -8.32 6.48
C MET A 32 11.97 -9.19 5.77
N SER A 33 12.10 -10.51 5.82
CA SER A 33 11.16 -11.45 5.21
C SER A 33 9.84 -11.49 5.96
N GLY A 34 9.87 -11.51 7.29
CA GLY A 34 8.71 -11.45 8.17
C GLY A 34 7.95 -10.12 8.03
N GLU A 35 8.69 -9.00 7.97
CA GLU A 35 8.10 -7.68 7.76
C GLU A 35 7.34 -7.58 6.41
N ARG A 36 7.91 -8.14 5.34
CA ARG A 36 7.26 -8.19 4.03
C ARG A 36 6.00 -9.05 4.05
N LYS A 37 6.05 -10.24 4.68
CA LYS A 37 4.88 -11.12 4.84
C LYS A 37 3.77 -10.40 5.62
N ARG A 38 4.12 -9.72 6.72
CA ARG A 38 3.19 -8.93 7.53
C ARG A 38 2.51 -7.84 6.71
N LYS A 39 3.29 -7.05 5.94
CA LYS A 39 2.76 -6.01 5.05
C LYS A 39 1.82 -6.58 3.99
N LEU A 40 2.22 -7.67 3.34
CA LEU A 40 1.41 -8.33 2.31
C LEU A 40 0.06 -8.78 2.89
N ARG A 41 0.07 -9.40 4.07
CA ARG A 41 -1.14 -9.83 4.77
C ARG A 41 -2.04 -8.64 5.14
N THR A 42 -1.47 -7.57 5.70
CA THR A 42 -2.23 -6.37 6.08
C THR A 42 -2.87 -5.71 4.87
N LEU A 43 -2.13 -5.60 3.76
CA LEU A 43 -2.66 -5.03 2.52
C LEU A 43 -3.70 -5.94 1.88
N GLY A 44 -3.50 -7.25 1.90
CA GLY A 44 -4.47 -8.23 1.44
C GLY A 44 -5.77 -8.21 2.25
N GLY A 45 -5.67 -8.06 3.57
CA GLY A 45 -6.83 -7.88 4.45
C GLY A 45 -7.68 -6.66 4.09
N ASN A 46 -7.07 -5.55 3.61
CA ASN A 46 -7.84 -4.41 3.12
C ASN A 46 -8.70 -4.79 1.90
N PHE A 47 -8.17 -5.53 0.92
CA PHE A 47 -8.95 -5.98 -0.24
C PHE A 47 -10.11 -6.88 0.17
N GLN A 48 -9.91 -7.79 1.13
CA GLN A 48 -10.99 -8.63 1.66
C GLN A 48 -12.06 -7.81 2.37
N SER A 49 -11.66 -6.85 3.22
CA SER A 49 -12.59 -5.97 3.91
C SER A 49 -13.40 -5.13 2.91
N PHE A 50 -12.79 -4.68 1.82
CA PHE A 50 -13.48 -3.93 0.76
C PHE A 50 -14.52 -4.79 0.06
N ALA A 51 -14.20 -6.05 -0.25
CA ALA A 51 -15.13 -6.98 -0.87
C ALA A 51 -16.28 -7.37 0.05
N ARG A 52 -16.03 -7.54 1.36
CA ARG A 52 -17.04 -7.90 2.35
C ARG A 52 -17.98 -6.74 2.70
N HIS A 53 -17.49 -5.50 2.59
CA HIS A 53 -18.18 -4.31 3.07
C HIS A 53 -18.35 -3.24 1.98
N PRO A 54 -19.21 -3.47 0.96
CA PRO A 54 -19.43 -2.49 -0.13
C PRO A 54 -19.90 -1.11 0.35
N TRP A 55 -20.55 -1.05 1.53
CA TRP A 55 -20.99 0.21 2.14
C TRP A 55 -19.84 1.19 2.41
N LEU A 56 -18.59 0.71 2.54
CA LEU A 56 -17.39 1.54 2.69
C LEU A 56 -17.22 2.56 1.56
N PHE A 57 -17.67 2.20 0.35
CA PHE A 57 -17.61 3.05 -0.85
C PHE A 57 -18.79 4.01 -0.99
N SER A 58 -19.80 3.90 -0.13
CA SER A 58 -20.96 4.78 -0.17
C SER A 58 -20.76 6.03 0.68
N PRO A 59 -20.88 7.25 0.10
CA PRO A 59 -20.77 8.48 0.89
C PRO A 59 -21.89 8.64 1.93
N ARG A 60 -23.03 7.94 1.72
CA ARG A 60 -24.15 7.95 2.67
C ARG A 60 -23.98 6.91 3.78
N GLY A 61 -23.29 5.81 3.49
CA GLY A 61 -23.09 4.69 4.44
C GLY A 61 -21.81 4.81 5.27
N ASN A 62 -20.85 5.62 4.83
CA ASN A 62 -19.55 5.78 5.46
C ASN A 62 -19.32 7.24 5.87
N PRO A 63 -19.41 7.58 7.13
CA PRO A 63 -19.27 8.97 7.60
C PRO A 63 -17.85 9.54 7.38
N ILE A 64 -16.84 8.69 7.20
CA ILE A 64 -15.46 9.07 6.91
C ILE A 64 -15.04 8.66 5.48
N TRP A 65 -15.98 8.71 4.54
CA TRP A 65 -15.79 8.23 3.17
C TRP A 65 -14.60 8.88 2.44
N LEU A 66 -14.40 10.20 2.56
CA LEU A 66 -13.27 10.89 1.92
C LEU A 66 -11.92 10.43 2.49
N GLN A 67 -11.83 10.29 3.82
CA GLN A 67 -10.64 9.78 4.49
C GLN A 67 -10.37 8.33 4.08
N PHE A 68 -11.41 7.52 4.03
CA PHE A 68 -11.31 6.13 3.57
C PHE A 68 -10.78 6.05 2.14
N LEU A 69 -11.35 6.80 1.20
CA LEU A 69 -10.88 6.81 -0.19
C LEU A 69 -9.43 7.27 -0.29
N SER A 70 -9.08 8.42 0.32
CA SER A 70 -7.75 9.02 0.19
C SER A 70 -6.66 8.16 0.85
N HIS A 71 -6.90 7.64 2.05
CA HIS A 71 -5.87 6.96 2.83
C HIS A 71 -5.81 5.44 2.62
N LYS A 72 -6.91 4.82 2.18
CA LYS A 72 -6.96 3.36 1.98
C LYS A 72 -7.08 2.99 0.50
N VAL A 73 -8.10 3.49 -0.19
CA VAL A 73 -8.36 3.06 -1.57
C VAL A 73 -7.30 3.59 -2.54
N PHE A 74 -7.03 4.90 -2.52
CA PHE A 74 -6.04 5.49 -3.43
C PHE A 74 -4.65 4.96 -3.18
N ARG A 75 -4.27 4.72 -1.92
CA ARG A 75 -2.99 4.09 -1.61
C ARG A 75 -2.81 2.72 -2.28
N LEU A 76 -3.88 1.93 -2.36
CA LEU A 76 -3.84 0.63 -3.05
C LEU A 76 -3.95 0.75 -4.57
N ALA A 77 -4.51 1.86 -5.08
CA ALA A 77 -4.60 2.14 -6.51
C ALA A 77 -3.30 2.70 -7.11
N VAL A 78 -2.45 3.35 -6.30
CA VAL A 78 -1.20 3.99 -6.77
C VAL A 78 -0.32 3.09 -7.62
N PRO A 79 0.00 1.82 -7.26
CA PRO A 79 0.90 1.00 -8.07
C PRO A 79 0.34 0.71 -9.47
N TYR A 80 -0.97 0.56 -9.60
CA TYR A 80 -1.61 0.36 -10.91
C TYR A 80 -1.58 1.66 -11.73
N ALA A 81 -1.85 2.79 -11.09
CA ALA A 81 -1.75 4.10 -11.74
C ALA A 81 -0.31 4.40 -12.22
N MET A 82 0.71 4.00 -11.44
CA MET A 82 2.12 4.13 -11.82
C MET A 82 2.43 3.32 -13.10
N VAL A 83 1.94 2.09 -13.20
CA VAL A 83 2.13 1.26 -14.40
C VAL A 83 1.40 1.86 -15.59
N CYS A 84 0.13 2.28 -15.42
CA CYS A 84 -0.63 2.93 -16.47
C CYS A 84 0.03 4.23 -16.95
N ALA A 85 0.53 5.05 -16.02
CA ALA A 85 1.23 6.29 -16.34
C ALA A 85 2.50 6.02 -17.16
N LEU A 86 3.30 5.01 -16.78
CA LEU A 86 4.50 4.63 -17.53
C LEU A 86 4.13 4.19 -18.96
N ILE A 87 3.19 3.28 -19.10
CA ILE A 87 2.77 2.76 -20.42
C ILE A 87 2.26 3.91 -21.27
N SER A 88 1.36 4.75 -20.74
CA SER A 88 0.80 5.89 -21.48
C SER A 88 1.88 6.89 -21.89
N SER A 89 2.85 7.15 -21.03
CA SER A 89 3.95 8.07 -21.32
C SER A 89 4.89 7.54 -22.39
N LEU A 90 5.16 6.23 -22.40
CA LEU A 90 5.99 5.58 -23.42
C LEU A 90 5.33 5.54 -24.79
N LEU A 91 3.99 5.46 -24.83
CA LEU A 91 3.21 5.45 -26.08
C LEU A 91 2.97 6.87 -26.63
N SER A 92 3.24 7.91 -25.86
CA SER A 92 3.03 9.30 -26.26
C SER A 92 4.16 9.76 -27.21
N SER A 93 3.78 10.48 -28.28
CA SER A 93 4.72 11.17 -29.15
C SER A 93 5.10 12.58 -28.68
N THR A 94 4.51 13.06 -27.58
CA THR A 94 4.72 14.41 -27.06
C THR A 94 6.00 14.49 -26.24
N GLY A 95 6.94 15.36 -26.62
CA GLY A 95 8.28 15.42 -26.05
C GLY A 95 8.34 15.59 -24.52
N TRP A 96 7.52 16.48 -23.93
CA TRP A 96 7.52 16.65 -22.48
C TRP A 96 6.99 15.42 -21.74
N VAL A 97 6.07 14.65 -22.35
CA VAL A 97 5.56 13.38 -21.78
C VAL A 97 6.65 12.31 -21.82
N GLN A 98 7.44 12.27 -22.89
CA GLN A 98 8.61 11.38 -22.96
C GLN A 98 9.66 11.71 -21.91
N CYS A 99 9.87 12.98 -21.58
CA CYS A 99 10.73 13.39 -20.45
C CYS A 99 10.20 12.84 -19.11
N LEU A 100 8.87 12.84 -18.89
CA LEU A 100 8.27 12.23 -17.71
C LEU A 100 8.48 10.72 -17.68
N ALA A 101 8.33 10.03 -18.82
CA ALA A 101 8.64 8.61 -18.94
C ALA A 101 10.10 8.31 -18.58
N ALA A 102 11.05 9.09 -19.11
CA ALA A 102 12.46 8.95 -18.79
C ALA A 102 12.75 9.16 -17.30
N ALA A 103 12.14 10.19 -16.69
CA ALA A 103 12.27 10.45 -15.25
C ALA A 103 11.69 9.29 -14.41
N GLN A 104 10.56 8.71 -14.81
CA GLN A 104 9.94 7.57 -14.14
C GLN A 104 10.81 6.31 -14.26
N VAL A 105 11.38 6.04 -15.44
CA VAL A 105 12.34 4.92 -15.65
C VAL A 105 13.58 5.13 -14.78
N ALA A 106 14.15 6.33 -14.75
CA ALA A 106 15.30 6.66 -13.90
C ALA A 106 14.99 6.42 -12.41
N PHE A 107 13.80 6.81 -11.95
CA PHE A 107 13.34 6.57 -10.59
C PHE A 107 13.25 5.06 -10.26
N TYR A 108 12.70 4.24 -11.16
CA TYR A 108 12.64 2.78 -10.96
C TYR A 108 14.02 2.13 -11.00
N THR A 109 14.91 2.62 -11.86
CA THR A 109 16.30 2.16 -11.92
C THR A 109 17.03 2.46 -10.61
N ALA A 110 16.88 3.68 -10.08
CA ALA A 110 17.44 4.06 -8.78
C ALA A 110 16.91 3.17 -7.64
N ALA A 111 15.62 2.88 -7.63
CA ALA A 111 15.01 1.97 -6.66
C ALA A 111 15.60 0.56 -6.77
N TRP A 112 15.72 0.04 -7.99
CA TRP A 112 16.32 -1.28 -8.24
C TRP A 112 17.78 -1.37 -7.78
N MET A 113 18.58 -0.33 -8.04
CA MET A 113 19.96 -0.24 -7.55
C MET A 113 20.01 -0.28 -6.01
N GLY A 114 19.12 0.45 -5.34
CA GLY A 114 19.02 0.44 -3.89
C GLY A 114 18.56 -0.90 -3.29
N MET A 115 17.76 -1.68 -4.03
CA MET A 115 17.39 -3.05 -3.63
C MET A 115 18.57 -4.02 -3.74
N ARG A 116 19.47 -3.81 -4.71
CA ARG A 116 20.59 -4.69 -4.98
C ARG A 116 21.81 -4.44 -4.10
N SER A 117 22.00 -3.20 -3.64
CA SER A 117 23.23 -2.83 -2.91
C SER A 117 22.95 -1.87 -1.75
N PRO A 118 23.38 -2.25 -0.51
CA PRO A 118 23.30 -1.35 0.65
C PRO A 118 24.10 -0.06 0.49
N THR A 119 25.14 -0.07 -0.35
CA THR A 119 25.98 1.10 -0.60
C THR A 119 25.20 2.22 -1.29
N TRP A 120 24.42 1.90 -2.31
CA TRP A 120 23.56 2.86 -3.00
C TRP A 120 22.43 3.38 -2.08
N ARG A 121 21.94 2.54 -1.17
CA ARG A 121 20.89 2.89 -0.21
C ARG A 121 21.30 3.94 0.82
N LYS A 122 22.60 4.27 0.94
CA LYS A 122 23.10 5.38 1.79
C LYS A 122 22.63 6.75 1.28
N SER A 123 22.38 6.89 -0.02
CA SER A 123 21.79 8.10 -0.59
C SER A 123 20.31 8.20 -0.18
N ARG A 124 19.91 9.35 0.39
CA ARG A 124 18.51 9.59 0.82
C ARG A 124 17.51 9.45 -0.34
N LEU A 125 17.87 9.91 -1.54
CA LEU A 125 17.01 9.82 -2.71
C LEU A 125 16.81 8.37 -3.16
N ILE A 126 17.90 7.58 -3.21
CA ILE A 126 17.83 6.16 -3.58
C ILE A 126 17.08 5.37 -2.50
N ALA A 127 17.32 5.65 -1.22
CA ALA A 127 16.59 5.01 -0.13
C ALA A 127 15.07 5.29 -0.22
N PHE A 128 14.70 6.54 -0.49
CA PHE A 128 13.30 6.92 -0.70
C PHE A 128 12.69 6.16 -1.90
N ALA A 129 13.35 6.19 -3.05
CA ALA A 129 12.89 5.49 -4.25
C ALA A 129 12.72 3.98 -3.99
N THR A 130 13.69 3.37 -3.29
CA THR A 130 13.66 1.95 -2.93
C THR A 130 12.44 1.62 -2.07
N VAL A 131 12.26 2.33 -0.95
CA VAL A 131 11.14 2.07 -0.03
C VAL A 131 9.79 2.33 -0.72
N PHE A 132 9.70 3.41 -1.51
CA PHE A 132 8.48 3.74 -2.23
C PHE A 132 8.09 2.64 -3.23
N VAL A 133 9.04 2.16 -4.04
CA VAL A 133 8.79 1.10 -5.03
C VAL A 133 8.49 -0.24 -4.34
N GLU A 134 9.22 -0.61 -3.28
CA GLU A 134 8.97 -1.83 -2.51
C GLU A 134 7.55 -1.86 -1.91
N LEU A 135 7.11 -0.75 -1.32
CA LEU A 135 5.76 -0.66 -0.74
C LEU A 135 4.67 -0.77 -1.80
N ASN A 136 4.83 -0.08 -2.94
CA ASN A 136 3.88 -0.14 -4.04
C ASN A 136 3.87 -1.51 -4.71
N TRP A 137 5.03 -2.14 -4.87
CA TRP A 137 5.12 -3.51 -5.36
C TRP A 137 4.39 -4.50 -4.44
N THR A 138 4.56 -4.37 -3.13
CA THR A 138 3.87 -5.21 -2.15
C THR A 138 2.35 -5.00 -2.21
N ALA A 139 1.89 -3.76 -2.39
CA ALA A 139 0.47 -3.47 -2.55
C ALA A 139 -0.11 -4.09 -3.84
N MET A 140 0.63 -4.01 -4.95
CA MET A 140 0.24 -4.64 -6.21
C MET A 140 0.17 -6.17 -6.07
N GLN A 141 1.17 -6.79 -5.43
CA GLN A 141 1.17 -8.23 -5.17
C GLN A 141 -0.03 -8.66 -4.32
N ALA A 142 -0.37 -7.89 -3.27
CA ALA A 142 -1.54 -8.18 -2.44
C ALA A 142 -2.84 -8.17 -3.26
N GLY A 143 -3.02 -7.18 -4.13
CA GLY A 143 -4.18 -7.10 -5.01
C GLY A 143 -4.26 -8.25 -6.03
N LEU A 144 -3.11 -8.61 -6.65
CA LEU A 144 -3.05 -9.73 -7.59
C LEU A 144 -3.33 -11.07 -6.89
N GLN A 145 -2.80 -11.29 -5.68
CA GLN A 145 -3.08 -12.49 -4.89
C GLN A 145 -4.55 -12.56 -4.48
N PHE A 146 -5.14 -11.43 -4.09
CA PHE A 146 -6.56 -11.36 -3.80
C PHE A 146 -7.40 -11.71 -5.03
N ALA A 147 -7.13 -11.11 -6.18
CA ALA A 147 -7.85 -11.36 -7.43
C ALA A 147 -7.71 -12.80 -7.94
N SER A 148 -6.56 -13.45 -7.67
CA SER A 148 -6.31 -14.85 -8.03
C SER A 148 -6.79 -15.87 -6.99
N GLY A 149 -7.40 -15.44 -5.89
CA GLY A 149 -7.85 -16.33 -4.80
C GLY A 149 -6.72 -17.00 -4.02
N ARG A 150 -5.48 -16.54 -4.19
CA ARG A 150 -4.27 -17.12 -3.56
C ARG A 150 -3.85 -16.42 -2.27
N LEU A 151 -4.70 -15.54 -1.75
CA LEU A 151 -4.38 -14.78 -0.55
C LEU A 151 -4.54 -15.68 0.68
N ASP A 152 -3.42 -16.21 1.17
CA ASP A 152 -3.38 -16.91 2.46
C ASP A 152 -3.22 -15.87 3.58
N LEU A 153 -4.29 -15.71 4.37
CA LEU A 153 -4.33 -14.80 5.52
C LEU A 153 -4.28 -15.56 6.86
N GLN A 154 -3.99 -16.84 6.84
CA GLN A 154 -3.92 -17.63 8.07
C GLN A 154 -2.74 -17.15 8.93
N TRP A 155 -3.02 -17.03 10.22
CA TRP A 155 -1.99 -16.78 11.22
C TRP A 155 -1.20 -18.07 11.41
N GLU A 156 0.04 -18.11 10.96
CA GLU A 156 0.95 -19.13 11.47
C GLU A 156 1.14 -18.82 12.96
N LYS A 157 0.58 -19.68 13.82
CA LYS A 157 0.87 -19.64 15.26
C LYS A 157 2.31 -20.10 15.42
N THR A 158 3.20 -19.17 15.75
CA THR A 158 4.50 -19.49 16.32
C THR A 158 4.36 -19.94 17.74
#